data_06b61db536b2cd4774ada6e3ca2c1d31
#
_entry.id   06b61db536b2cd4774ada6e3ca2c1d31
#
_cell.length_a   1.000
_cell.length_b   1.000
_cell.length_c   1.000
_cell.angle_alpha   90.00
_cell.angle_beta   90.00
_cell.angle_gamma   90.00
#
_symmetry.space_group_name_H-M   'P 1'
#
loop_
_entity.id
_entity.type
_entity.pdbx_description
1 polymer ?
#
loop_
_entity_poly.entity_id
_entity_poly.type
_entity_poly.pdbx_seq_one_letter_code
_entity_poly.pdbx_strand_id
1 'polypeptide(L)'
;SLERYAERSMRERIARLEAAHKPKDAIAAFVNEIIDRSLKDSDRKGCLLVNSALDVAPHDAELGRVVTGYLEEIRAFFRRNVEAAIDAGEAPPRTDAEALSIHLLGVLMGMRVLSRTGARRRTLEAVVQPALDLLGRPH
;
A
#
# COMPACT_ATOMS: atom_id res chain seq x y z
N SER A 1 -9.59 -17.56 8.49
CA SER A 1 -10.50 -16.71 7.75
C SER A 1 -9.75 -15.95 6.64
N LEU A 2 -10.51 -15.42 5.70
CA LEU A 2 -9.96 -14.64 4.59
C LEU A 2 -9.20 -13.41 5.11
N GLU A 3 -9.75 -12.76 6.12
CA GLU A 3 -9.16 -11.56 6.71
C GLU A 3 -7.81 -11.86 7.37
N ARG A 4 -7.73 -12.94 8.13
CA ARG A 4 -6.48 -13.36 8.77
C ARG A 4 -5.43 -13.79 7.77
N TYR A 5 -5.85 -14.45 6.69
CA TYR A 5 -4.96 -14.82 5.60
C TYR A 5 -4.36 -13.57 4.97
N ALA A 6 -5.20 -12.56 4.70
CA ALA A 6 -4.76 -11.32 4.08
C ALA A 6 -3.76 -10.56 4.97
N GLU A 7 -4.02 -10.49 6.29
CA GLU A 7 -3.12 -9.85 7.25
C GLU A 7 -1.77 -10.53 7.30
N ARG A 8 -1.76 -11.87 7.43
CA ARG A 8 -0.51 -12.62 7.51
C ARG A 8 0.30 -12.51 6.23
N SER A 9 -0.36 -12.63 5.09
CA SER A 9 0.27 -12.50 3.78
C SER A 9 0.88 -11.11 3.60
N MET A 10 0.21 -10.08 4.09
CA MET A 10 0.70 -8.70 4.05
C MET A 10 1.94 -8.52 4.93
N ARG A 11 1.92 -9.04 6.16
CA ARG A 11 3.07 -8.95 7.07
C ARG A 11 4.29 -9.64 6.49
N GLU A 12 4.11 -10.82 5.92
CA GLU A 12 5.20 -11.57 5.30
C GLU A 12 5.79 -10.81 4.12
N ARG A 13 4.94 -10.20 3.30
CA ARG A 13 5.39 -9.38 2.17
C ARG A 13 6.19 -8.18 2.64
N ILE A 14 5.67 -7.45 3.62
CA ILE A 14 6.34 -6.27 4.18
C ILE A 14 7.71 -6.66 4.73
N ALA A 15 7.78 -7.72 5.53
CA ALA A 15 9.05 -8.18 6.12
C ALA A 15 10.07 -8.55 5.04
N ARG A 16 9.63 -9.25 3.99
CA ARG A 16 10.49 -9.64 2.89
C ARG A 16 11.04 -8.42 2.14
N LEU A 17 10.19 -7.45 1.88
CA LEU A 17 10.59 -6.25 1.15
C LEU A 17 11.54 -5.37 1.97
N GLU A 18 11.27 -5.23 3.27
CA GLU A 18 12.15 -4.45 4.14
C GLU A 18 13.52 -5.10 4.32
N ALA A 19 13.58 -6.43 4.26
CA ALA A 19 14.85 -7.15 4.33
C ALA A 19 15.66 -7.06 3.02
N ALA A 20 14.97 -6.94 1.87
CA ALA A 20 15.60 -7.02 0.55
C ALA A 20 15.94 -5.67 -0.06
N HIS A 21 15.34 -4.57 0.41
CA HIS A 21 15.44 -3.26 -0.24
C HIS A 21 15.80 -2.14 0.73
N LYS A 22 16.40 -1.08 0.21
CA LYS A 22 16.51 0.19 0.90
C LYS A 22 15.10 0.78 1.09
N PRO A 23 14.91 1.67 2.08
CA PRO A 23 13.56 2.16 2.43
C PRO A 23 12.74 2.68 1.25
N LYS A 24 13.29 3.56 0.45
CA LYS A 24 12.58 4.12 -0.70
C LYS A 24 12.21 3.03 -1.72
N ASP A 25 13.14 2.13 -1.98
CA ASP A 25 12.92 1.02 -2.91
C ASP A 25 11.91 0.02 -2.37
N ALA A 26 11.86 -0.19 -1.06
CA ALA A 26 10.88 -1.07 -0.43
C ALA A 26 9.46 -0.55 -0.68
N ILE A 27 9.24 0.76 -0.55
CA ILE A 27 7.95 1.38 -0.84
C ILE A 27 7.56 1.17 -2.30
N ALA A 28 8.46 1.47 -3.22
CA ALA A 28 8.20 1.31 -4.66
C ALA A 28 7.93 -0.15 -5.01
N ALA A 29 8.72 -1.08 -4.47
CA ALA A 29 8.54 -2.51 -4.72
C ALA A 29 7.19 -3.01 -4.18
N PHE A 30 6.79 -2.55 -2.99
CA PHE A 30 5.50 -2.90 -2.41
C PHE A 30 4.35 -2.48 -3.34
N VAL A 31 4.36 -1.21 -3.76
CA VAL A 31 3.32 -0.66 -4.63
C VAL A 31 3.28 -1.41 -5.96
N ASN A 32 4.44 -1.70 -6.56
CA ASN A 32 4.51 -2.42 -7.82
C ASN A 32 4.01 -3.85 -7.70
N GLU A 33 4.29 -4.55 -6.58
CA GLU A 33 3.75 -5.89 -6.36
C GLU A 33 2.22 -5.85 -6.23
N ILE A 34 1.68 -4.83 -5.59
CA ILE A 34 0.22 -4.69 -5.48
C ILE A 34 -0.40 -4.43 -6.86
N ILE A 35 0.24 -3.62 -7.70
CA ILE A 35 -0.21 -3.44 -9.09
C ILE A 35 -0.21 -4.78 -9.83
N ASP A 36 0.88 -5.54 -9.75
CA ASP A 36 0.99 -6.84 -10.41
C ASP A 36 -0.15 -7.78 -9.97
N ARG A 37 -0.38 -7.85 -8.67
CA ARG A 37 -1.44 -8.72 -8.11
C ARG A 37 -2.82 -8.23 -8.50
N SER A 38 -3.04 -6.91 -8.53
CA SER A 38 -4.32 -6.32 -8.89
C SER A 38 -4.70 -6.57 -10.34
N LEU A 39 -3.71 -6.80 -11.20
CA LEU A 39 -3.94 -7.11 -12.61
C LEU A 39 -4.21 -8.60 -12.85
N LYS A 40 -4.03 -9.43 -11.82
CA LYS A 40 -4.29 -10.88 -11.90
C LYS A 40 -5.62 -11.22 -11.24
N ASP A 41 -6.42 -12.06 -11.89
CA ASP A 41 -7.69 -12.52 -11.33
C ASP A 41 -7.52 -13.23 -9.99
N SER A 42 -6.36 -13.82 -9.73
CA SER A 42 -6.07 -14.56 -8.51
C SER A 42 -5.98 -13.67 -7.26
N ASP A 43 -5.88 -12.35 -7.42
CA ASP A 43 -5.75 -11.43 -6.27
C ASP A 43 -7.10 -10.88 -5.78
N ARG A 44 -8.17 -11.62 -5.96
CA ARG A 44 -9.49 -11.20 -5.50
C ARG A 44 -9.61 -11.13 -3.97
N LYS A 45 -8.76 -11.88 -3.23
CA LYS A 45 -8.79 -11.89 -1.77
C LYS A 45 -8.51 -10.52 -1.16
N GLY A 46 -7.49 -9.83 -1.67
CA GLY A 46 -7.19 -8.47 -1.23
C GLY A 46 -8.28 -7.48 -1.62
N CYS A 47 -8.83 -7.64 -2.83
CA CYS A 47 -9.94 -6.80 -3.29
C CYS A 47 -11.19 -7.00 -2.44
N LEU A 48 -11.46 -8.23 -2.01
CA LEU A 48 -12.59 -8.52 -1.12
C LEU A 48 -12.45 -7.80 0.22
N LEU A 49 -11.24 -7.73 0.76
CA LEU A 49 -11.00 -7.02 2.01
C LEU A 49 -11.26 -5.52 1.86
N VAL A 50 -10.79 -4.91 0.76
CA VAL A 50 -11.05 -3.50 0.48
C VAL A 50 -12.55 -3.24 0.33
N ASN A 51 -13.27 -4.11 -0.37
CA ASN A 51 -14.73 -4.00 -0.51
C ASN A 51 -15.42 -4.12 0.83
N SER A 52 -14.96 -5.04 1.67
CA SER A 52 -15.52 -5.21 3.02
C SER A 52 -15.35 -3.93 3.84
N ALA A 53 -14.24 -3.22 3.66
CA ALA A 53 -14.02 -1.94 4.33
C ALA A 53 -15.06 -0.90 3.92
N LEU A 54 -15.44 -0.89 2.63
CA LEU A 54 -16.40 0.09 2.11
C LEU A 54 -17.85 -0.25 2.46
N ASP A 55 -18.21 -1.54 2.39
CA ASP A 55 -19.61 -1.95 2.44
C ASP A 55 -20.03 -2.54 3.80
N VAL A 56 -19.18 -3.32 4.44
CA VAL A 56 -19.55 -4.13 5.61
C VAL A 56 -18.97 -3.61 6.91
N ALA A 57 -17.76 -3.07 6.91
CA ALA A 57 -17.09 -2.62 8.13
C ALA A 57 -17.92 -1.63 8.97
N PRO A 58 -18.69 -0.70 8.38
CA PRO A 58 -19.54 0.20 9.18
C PRO A 58 -20.63 -0.52 9.98
N HIS A 59 -21.01 -1.74 9.58
CA HIS A 59 -22.09 -2.50 10.17
C HIS A 59 -21.62 -3.69 10.99
N ASP A 60 -20.33 -4.02 10.94
CA ASP A 60 -19.73 -5.13 11.66
C ASP A 60 -18.47 -4.63 12.37
N ALA A 61 -18.56 -4.46 13.68
CA ALA A 61 -17.47 -3.89 14.48
C ALA A 61 -16.23 -4.77 14.48
N GLU A 62 -16.39 -6.09 14.48
CA GLU A 62 -15.23 -7.01 14.45
C GLU A 62 -14.53 -6.96 13.11
N LEU A 63 -15.25 -7.05 12.01
CA LEU A 63 -14.68 -6.93 10.67
C LEU A 63 -14.06 -5.55 10.48
N GLY A 64 -14.70 -4.50 11.01
CA GLY A 64 -14.15 -3.15 10.97
C GLY A 64 -12.79 -3.05 11.64
N ARG A 65 -12.61 -3.71 12.79
CA ARG A 65 -11.31 -3.75 13.47
C ARG A 65 -10.25 -4.49 12.67
N VAL A 66 -10.61 -5.61 12.05
CA VAL A 66 -9.69 -6.39 11.22
C VAL A 66 -9.24 -5.57 10.01
N VAL A 67 -10.17 -4.93 9.32
CA VAL A 67 -9.88 -4.09 8.14
C VAL A 67 -9.03 -2.89 8.54
N THR A 68 -9.40 -2.22 9.64
CA THR A 68 -8.61 -1.08 10.15
C THR A 68 -7.19 -1.50 10.49
N GLY A 69 -7.03 -2.67 11.13
CA GLY A 69 -5.71 -3.21 11.44
C GLY A 69 -4.87 -3.49 10.20
N TYR A 70 -5.49 -4.06 9.17
CA TYR A 70 -4.83 -4.33 7.89
C TYR A 70 -4.33 -3.03 7.24
N LEU A 71 -5.19 -2.02 7.17
CA LEU A 71 -4.83 -0.73 6.57
C LEU A 71 -3.77 -0.01 7.41
N GLU A 72 -3.86 -0.11 8.72
CA GLU A 72 -2.89 0.51 9.62
C GLU A 72 -1.50 -0.10 9.50
N GLU A 73 -1.41 -1.41 9.26
CA GLU A 73 -0.11 -2.05 9.01
C GLU A 73 0.54 -1.53 7.72
N ILE A 74 -0.25 -1.33 6.68
CA ILE A 74 0.27 -0.76 5.43
C ILE A 74 0.73 0.68 5.66
N ARG A 75 -0.09 1.48 6.34
CA ARG A 75 0.26 2.87 6.63
C ARG A 75 1.53 2.96 7.47
N ALA A 76 1.65 2.11 8.49
CA ALA A 76 2.83 2.07 9.35
C ALA A 76 4.08 1.68 8.56
N PHE A 77 3.97 0.73 7.65
CA PHE A 77 5.05 0.37 6.74
C PHE A 77 5.49 1.59 5.91
N PHE A 78 4.55 2.29 5.30
CA PHE A 78 4.87 3.49 4.53
C PHE A 78 5.56 4.53 5.41
N ARG A 79 5.01 4.82 6.59
CA ARG A 79 5.55 5.85 7.48
C ARG A 79 6.98 5.56 7.89
N ARG A 80 7.26 4.35 8.40
CA ARG A 80 8.62 4.06 8.87
C ARG A 80 9.63 4.02 7.73
N ASN A 81 9.24 3.60 6.54
CA ASN A 81 10.15 3.60 5.40
C ASN A 81 10.34 4.99 4.81
N VAL A 82 9.34 5.86 4.86
CA VAL A 82 9.52 7.28 4.51
C VAL A 82 10.49 7.93 5.50
N GLU A 83 10.29 7.72 6.81
CA GLU A 83 11.20 8.24 7.84
C GLU A 83 12.63 7.75 7.63
N ALA A 84 12.79 6.46 7.35
CA ALA A 84 14.09 5.87 7.10
C ALA A 84 14.73 6.40 5.82
N ALA A 85 13.94 6.66 4.78
CA ALA A 85 14.43 7.26 3.54
C ALA A 85 14.92 8.69 3.76
N ILE A 86 14.22 9.47 4.57
CA ILE A 86 14.65 10.82 4.95
C ILE A 86 15.98 10.74 5.69
N ASP A 87 16.08 9.86 6.68
CA ASP A 87 17.30 9.72 7.50
C ASP A 87 18.49 9.24 6.67
N ALA A 88 18.24 8.44 5.64
CA ALA A 88 19.29 7.93 4.75
C ALA A 88 19.66 8.91 3.62
N GLY A 89 19.01 10.06 3.56
CA GLY A 89 19.24 11.05 2.49
C GLY A 89 18.62 10.66 1.15
N GLU A 90 17.72 9.68 1.15
CA GLU A 90 17.05 9.20 -0.08
C GLU A 90 15.78 9.97 -0.40
N ALA A 91 15.23 10.70 0.55
CA ALA A 91 14.02 11.50 0.38
C ALA A 91 14.29 12.93 0.84
N PRO A 92 13.51 13.92 0.34
CA PRO A 92 13.70 15.31 0.74
C PRO A 92 13.56 15.47 2.25
N PRO A 93 14.47 16.24 2.91
CA PRO A 93 14.47 16.36 4.37
C PRO A 93 13.20 17.02 4.94
N ARG A 94 12.48 17.77 4.13
CA ARG A 94 11.24 18.45 4.56
C ARG A 94 9.99 17.60 4.38
N THR A 95 10.13 16.36 3.93
CA THR A 95 9.00 15.45 3.75
C THR A 95 8.29 15.21 5.08
N ASP A 96 6.97 15.39 5.09
CA ASP A 96 6.13 15.05 6.23
C ASP A 96 5.79 13.56 6.11
N ALA A 97 6.48 12.72 6.89
CA ALA A 97 6.33 11.27 6.81
C ALA A 97 4.91 10.81 7.18
N GLU A 98 4.29 11.45 8.16
CA GLU A 98 2.91 11.11 8.54
C GLU A 98 1.94 11.40 7.40
N ALA A 99 1.98 12.62 6.87
CA ALA A 99 1.09 13.02 5.80
C ALA A 99 1.32 12.18 4.53
N LEU A 100 2.58 11.92 4.19
CA LEU A 100 2.89 11.13 2.99
C LEU A 100 2.45 9.68 3.15
N SER A 101 2.56 9.10 4.35
CA SER A 101 2.11 7.73 4.58
C SER A 101 0.59 7.59 4.39
N ILE A 102 -0.17 8.57 4.85
CA ILE A 102 -1.62 8.60 4.66
C ILE A 102 -1.95 8.78 3.18
N HIS A 103 -1.24 9.66 2.50
CA HIS A 103 -1.42 9.90 1.07
C HIS A 103 -1.13 8.63 0.25
N LEU A 104 -0.03 7.95 0.55
CA LEU A 104 0.33 6.70 -0.14
C LEU A 104 -0.74 5.63 0.07
N LEU A 105 -1.28 5.52 1.27
CA LEU A 105 -2.37 4.58 1.54
C LEU A 105 -3.60 4.90 0.70
N GLY A 106 -4.00 6.18 0.66
CA GLY A 106 -5.14 6.63 -0.15
C GLY A 106 -4.93 6.35 -1.64
N VAL A 107 -3.74 6.61 -2.14
CA VAL A 107 -3.38 6.35 -3.54
C VAL A 107 -3.46 4.84 -3.83
N LEU A 108 -2.93 4.01 -2.92
CA LEU A 108 -2.98 2.56 -3.07
C LEU A 108 -4.43 2.07 -3.14
N MET A 109 -5.30 2.56 -2.27
CA MET A 109 -6.71 2.19 -2.28
C MET A 109 -7.41 2.64 -3.56
N GLY A 110 -7.13 3.86 -4.01
CA GLY A 110 -7.66 4.37 -5.27
C GLY A 110 -7.23 3.53 -6.47
N MET A 111 -5.97 3.14 -6.50
CA MET A 111 -5.44 2.26 -7.55
C MET A 111 -6.18 0.92 -7.57
N ARG A 112 -6.41 0.33 -6.39
CA ARG A 112 -7.11 -0.96 -6.30
C ARG A 112 -8.56 -0.86 -6.75
N VAL A 113 -9.24 0.24 -6.44
CA VAL A 113 -10.61 0.48 -6.93
C VAL A 113 -10.61 0.55 -8.45
N LEU A 114 -9.68 1.30 -9.04
CA LEU A 114 -9.58 1.40 -10.49
C LEU A 114 -9.26 0.06 -11.15
N SER A 115 -8.40 -0.76 -10.53
CA SER A 115 -8.07 -2.07 -11.08
C SER A 115 -9.32 -2.96 -11.24
N ARG A 116 -10.30 -2.80 -10.37
CA ARG A 116 -11.54 -3.56 -10.43
C ARG A 116 -12.46 -3.14 -11.58
N THR A 117 -12.26 -1.94 -12.10
CA THR A 117 -13.03 -1.44 -13.25
C THR A 117 -12.37 -1.83 -14.58
N GLY A 118 -11.34 -2.65 -14.54
CA GLY A 118 -10.63 -3.10 -15.73
C GLY A 118 -9.54 -2.16 -16.21
N ALA A 119 -9.09 -1.24 -15.35
CA ALA A 119 -8.00 -0.34 -15.71
C ALA A 119 -6.74 -1.12 -16.06
N ARG A 120 -6.02 -0.64 -17.07
CA ARG A 120 -4.77 -1.25 -17.52
C ARG A 120 -3.60 -0.82 -16.63
N ARG A 121 -2.51 -1.57 -16.67
CA ARG A 121 -1.28 -1.27 -15.93
C ARG A 121 -0.87 0.19 -16.04
N ARG A 122 -0.88 0.74 -17.24
CA ARG A 122 -0.50 2.13 -17.49
C ARG A 122 -1.31 3.11 -16.64
N THR A 123 -2.62 2.88 -16.51
CA THR A 123 -3.50 3.72 -15.70
C THR A 123 -3.16 3.58 -14.22
N LEU A 124 -2.95 2.35 -13.76
CA LEU A 124 -2.60 2.09 -12.35
C LEU A 124 -1.26 2.73 -11.99
N GLU A 125 -0.27 2.64 -12.86
CA GLU A 125 1.03 3.28 -12.66
C GLU A 125 0.89 4.80 -12.64
N ALA A 126 0.02 5.37 -13.47
CA ALA A 126 -0.23 6.80 -13.49
C ALA A 126 -0.84 7.31 -12.18
N VAL A 127 -1.61 6.47 -11.50
CA VAL A 127 -2.18 6.83 -10.18
C VAL A 127 -1.07 6.88 -9.12
N VAL A 128 -0.16 5.90 -9.11
CA VAL A 128 0.81 5.76 -8.03
C VAL A 128 2.10 6.54 -8.25
N GLN A 129 2.53 6.74 -9.48
CA GLN A 129 3.82 7.34 -9.78
C GLN A 129 4.01 8.75 -9.19
N PRO A 130 3.03 9.67 -9.32
CA PRO A 130 3.19 11.00 -8.71
C PRO A 130 3.42 10.96 -7.20
N ALA A 131 2.79 10.00 -6.50
CA ALA A 131 2.99 9.82 -5.07
C ALA A 131 4.40 9.31 -4.76
N LEU A 132 4.88 8.33 -5.54
CA LEU A 132 6.25 7.82 -5.38
C LEU A 132 7.28 8.92 -5.68
N ASP A 133 7.00 9.80 -6.63
CA ASP A 133 7.90 10.91 -6.97
C ASP A 133 8.08 11.91 -5.82
N LEU A 134 7.14 11.95 -4.87
CA LEU A 134 7.28 12.78 -3.67
C LEU A 134 8.44 12.31 -2.78
N LEU A 135 8.89 11.08 -2.93
CA LEU A 135 10.08 10.56 -2.25
C LEU A 135 11.39 10.99 -2.92
N GLY A 136 11.29 11.76 -4.00
CA GLY A 136 12.43 12.18 -4.80
C GLY A 136 12.61 11.29 -6.01
N ARG A 137 12.99 11.89 -7.12
CA ARG A 137 13.21 11.15 -8.37
C ARG A 137 14.56 10.47 -8.35
N PRO A 138 14.70 9.29 -9.00
CA PRO A 138 16.01 8.67 -9.20
C PRO A 138 16.87 9.62 -10.03
N HIS A 139 18.13 9.69 -9.67
CA HIS A 139 19.11 10.48 -10.42
C HIS A 139 19.63 9.71 -11.61
#